data_0c89c8c54a2f0e2d814374445aeee4f0
#
_entry.id   0c89c8c54a2f0e2d814374445aeee4f0
#
_cell.length_a   1.000
_cell.length_b   1.000
_cell.length_c   1.000
_cell.angle_alpha   90.00
_cell.angle_beta   90.00
_cell.angle_gamma   90.00
#
_symmetry.space_group_name_H-M   'P 1'
#
loop_
_entity.id
_entity.type
_entity.pdbx_description
1 polymer ?
#
loop_
_entity_poly.entity_id
_entity_poly.type
_entity_poly.pdbx_seq_one_letter_code
_entity_poly.pdbx_strand_id
1 'polypeptide(L)'
;MPVARSAKFAFVALVSFVLAAPVALADKKTVCSITVNSADERETFKRYLPHDEYNFVELVERGRPDWLAASCRTGIKCDVLLISGHFDGGTEFYTDRLDAREYLPVDEMERVACSESCPGLFSQLKEVYLFGCNTLNADALHTASAEIVRSLVRAGYSANDAEALARMLGERHAESNRDHMRDIFKDVPVIYGFSGKAPLGKSAGPLLERYFQSGPSEIGSGRASTRLLGLFAPSSMTVAAGPDEADSRAGFRRDACHFSDDRLTPAQKVGFMHEFMRRDMAEVRLFLHHLEKYSASLGNDDRGTPAVSAALAEIAGDASARARFLEFARDADEPTVRARMFSFAGDMGWLTQAEVRGEVMQMFGERIAQGKVSAADVNLACKLNQDNRFAGELPRLHATPAQAARIPNAALLACLGSADGHARVLRALTGGNVDDVQIAQIYLHHRQLAGADEMRMVASGIARMNATDAQVRALNTLSRQPPSDRESLQELVRLFPLTRSVDVQRAIAGVLIRADHASLEKPELAVALRKTRLKSPDGGDMIDVLIRQLQTN
;
A
#
# COMPACT_ATOMS: atom_id res chain seq x y z
N MET A 1 64.75 70.59 62.44
CA MET A 1 64.17 70.60 61.12
C MET A 1 63.48 69.28 60.86
N PRO A 2 62.20 69.22 60.93
CA PRO A 2 61.47 67.97 60.54
C PRO A 2 60.71 68.16 59.20
N VAL A 3 60.81 67.16 58.34
CA VAL A 3 60.21 67.01 57.04
C VAL A 3 58.79 66.37 57.30
N ALA A 4 57.76 67.06 56.81
CA ALA A 4 56.38 66.56 56.84
C ALA A 4 56.17 65.56 55.69
N ARG A 5 55.69 64.35 55.97
CA ARG A 5 55.20 63.39 54.99
C ARG A 5 53.69 63.47 54.94
N SER A 6 53.20 63.89 53.78
CA SER A 6 51.78 63.87 53.41
C SER A 6 51.35 62.46 52.94
N ALA A 7 50.42 61.86 53.63
CA ALA A 7 49.76 60.61 53.24
C ALA A 7 48.61 60.94 52.32
N LYS A 8 48.65 60.41 51.06
CA LYS A 8 47.54 60.43 50.12
C LYS A 8 46.70 59.14 50.34
N PHE A 9 45.50 59.27 50.74
CA PHE A 9 44.50 58.23 50.75
C PHE A 9 43.94 58.08 49.32
N ALA A 10 44.20 56.92 48.71
CA ALA A 10 43.57 56.54 47.46
C ALA A 10 42.28 55.78 47.77
N PHE A 11 41.15 56.35 47.39
CA PHE A 11 39.81 55.71 47.43
C PHE A 11 39.68 54.81 46.20
N VAL A 12 39.73 53.51 46.39
CA VAL A 12 39.43 52.53 45.32
C VAL A 12 37.92 52.29 45.32
N ALA A 13 37.21 52.88 44.32
CA ALA A 13 35.83 52.57 44.06
C ALA A 13 35.72 51.24 43.34
N LEU A 14 35.23 50.20 44.04
CA LEU A 14 34.91 48.88 43.46
C LEU A 14 33.61 49.02 42.65
N VAL A 15 33.68 49.16 41.34
CA VAL A 15 32.54 49.07 40.46
C VAL A 15 32.25 47.60 40.22
N SER A 16 31.21 47.05 40.90
CA SER A 16 30.69 45.70 40.63
C SER A 16 29.95 45.69 39.30
N PHE A 17 30.61 45.21 38.26
CA PHE A 17 29.93 44.86 36.98
C PHE A 17 29.13 43.57 37.22
N VAL A 18 27.84 43.72 37.38
CA VAL A 18 26.91 42.59 37.27
C VAL A 18 26.84 42.25 35.80
N LEU A 19 27.59 41.25 35.38
CA LEU A 19 27.42 40.59 34.08
C LEU A 19 26.06 39.90 34.07
N ALA A 20 25.04 40.57 33.59
CA ALA A 20 23.80 39.91 33.17
C ALA A 20 24.16 38.97 32.00
N ALA A 21 24.33 37.68 32.31
CA ALA A 21 24.41 36.68 31.25
C ALA A 21 23.15 36.80 30.38
N PRO A 22 23.27 36.91 29.07
CA PRO A 22 22.08 36.87 28.22
C PRO A 22 21.36 35.55 28.49
N VAL A 23 20.12 35.64 28.97
CA VAL A 23 19.21 34.49 29.01
C VAL A 23 19.10 34.05 27.53
N ALA A 24 19.78 32.97 27.20
CA ALA A 24 19.60 32.34 25.89
C ALA A 24 18.12 31.94 25.83
N LEU A 25 17.33 32.68 25.07
CA LEU A 25 15.98 32.28 24.73
C LEU A 25 16.15 30.92 24.04
N ALA A 26 15.70 29.86 24.69
CA ALA A 26 15.68 28.52 24.09
C ALA A 26 14.94 28.62 22.78
N ASP A 27 15.56 28.16 21.69
CA ASP A 27 14.91 28.15 20.37
C ASP A 27 13.62 27.34 20.49
N LYS A 28 12.52 27.93 19.95
CA LYS A 28 11.22 27.27 19.95
C LYS A 28 11.29 25.99 19.14
N LYS A 29 10.69 24.92 19.65
CA LYS A 29 10.51 23.68 18.88
C LYS A 29 9.56 23.90 17.71
N THR A 30 9.89 23.38 16.56
CA THR A 30 9.03 23.48 15.36
C THR A 30 8.21 22.22 15.18
N VAL A 31 6.88 22.39 15.27
CA VAL A 31 5.89 21.34 14.97
C VAL A 31 5.45 21.53 13.52
N CYS A 32 5.88 20.61 12.68
CA CYS A 32 5.47 20.55 11.28
C CYS A 32 4.23 19.67 11.15
N SER A 33 3.32 20.02 10.25
CA SER A 33 2.15 19.21 9.95
C SER A 33 1.91 19.05 8.46
N ILE A 34 1.39 17.88 8.09
CA ILE A 34 0.89 17.54 6.76
C ILE A 34 -0.53 17.02 6.95
N THR A 35 -1.51 17.84 6.59
CA THR A 35 -2.92 17.55 6.77
C THR A 35 -3.54 17.17 5.43
N VAL A 36 -3.68 15.87 5.18
CA VAL A 36 -4.24 15.36 3.92
C VAL A 36 -5.76 15.22 4.01
N ASN A 37 -6.30 14.78 5.14
CA ASN A 37 -7.75 14.54 5.29
C ASN A 37 -8.39 15.42 6.37
N SER A 38 -7.95 15.27 7.62
CA SER A 38 -8.53 15.97 8.79
C SER A 38 -7.50 16.88 9.44
N ALA A 39 -7.92 18.08 9.83
CA ALA A 39 -7.11 19.02 10.58
C ALA A 39 -7.27 18.88 12.11
N ASP A 40 -8.13 17.98 12.59
CA ASP A 40 -8.52 17.89 14.00
C ASP A 40 -7.32 17.63 14.91
N GLU A 41 -6.40 16.76 14.50
CA GLU A 41 -5.18 16.45 15.25
C GLU A 41 -4.27 17.67 15.32
N ARG A 42 -3.98 18.31 14.21
CA ARG A 42 -3.15 19.52 14.14
C ARG A 42 -3.74 20.65 14.99
N GLU A 43 -5.04 20.93 14.85
CA GLU A 43 -5.71 21.98 15.62
C GLU A 43 -5.68 21.70 17.12
N THR A 44 -5.73 20.43 17.52
CA THR A 44 -5.60 20.05 18.93
C THR A 44 -4.18 20.31 19.43
N PHE A 45 -3.14 19.89 18.70
CA PHE A 45 -1.76 20.23 19.07
C PHE A 45 -1.55 21.73 19.18
N LYS A 46 -2.01 22.49 18.20
CA LYS A 46 -1.88 23.95 18.17
C LYS A 46 -2.60 24.66 19.32
N ARG A 47 -3.74 24.11 19.76
CA ARG A 47 -4.53 24.66 20.89
C ARG A 47 -3.86 24.47 22.24
N TYR A 48 -3.20 23.32 22.44
CA TYR A 48 -2.72 22.91 23.75
C TYR A 48 -1.22 23.10 23.98
N LEU A 49 -0.41 23.21 22.92
CA LEU A 49 1.01 23.48 23.06
C LEU A 49 1.27 25.00 23.19
N PRO A 50 2.12 25.43 24.15
CA PRO A 50 2.41 26.84 24.38
C PRO A 50 3.07 27.51 23.16
N HIS A 51 2.51 28.62 22.69
CA HIS A 51 3.05 29.35 21.55
C HIS A 51 4.38 30.06 21.79
N ASP A 52 4.80 30.20 23.04
CA ASP A 52 6.11 30.70 23.44
C ASP A 52 7.20 29.64 23.34
N GLU A 53 6.84 28.35 23.41
CA GLU A 53 7.75 27.21 23.28
C GLU A 53 7.72 26.54 21.90
N TYR A 54 6.62 26.68 21.15
CA TYR A 54 6.41 25.97 19.90
C TYR A 54 6.05 26.89 18.73
N ASN A 55 6.66 26.62 17.56
CA ASN A 55 6.25 27.16 16.27
C ASN A 55 5.46 26.09 15.49
N PHE A 56 4.44 26.50 14.75
CA PHE A 56 3.62 25.60 13.93
C PHE A 56 3.79 25.93 12.45
N VAL A 57 4.15 24.94 11.65
CA VAL A 57 4.36 25.06 10.22
C VAL A 57 3.55 23.98 9.50
N GLU A 58 2.65 24.42 8.63
CA GLU A 58 1.97 23.51 7.69
C GLU A 58 2.86 23.35 6.46
N LEU A 59 3.24 22.10 6.13
CA LEU A 59 4.15 21.81 5.01
C LEU A 59 3.43 21.65 3.68
N VAL A 60 2.09 21.77 3.67
CA VAL A 60 1.24 21.42 2.54
C VAL A 60 1.05 22.61 1.60
N GLU A 61 1.37 22.41 0.33
CA GLU A 61 0.76 23.17 -0.77
C GLU A 61 -0.22 22.25 -1.49
N ARG A 62 -1.52 22.47 -1.30
CA ARG A 62 -2.59 21.65 -1.85
C ARG A 62 -2.47 21.50 -3.36
N GLY A 63 -2.68 20.28 -3.84
CA GLY A 63 -2.72 19.96 -5.27
C GLY A 63 -1.36 19.82 -5.96
N ARG A 64 -0.24 19.78 -5.24
CA ARG A 64 1.10 19.57 -5.83
C ARG A 64 1.67 18.22 -5.44
N PRO A 65 2.17 17.43 -6.41
CA PRO A 65 2.81 16.13 -6.13
C PRO A 65 4.20 16.29 -5.46
N ASP A 66 4.80 17.46 -5.50
CA ASP A 66 6.14 17.80 -4.97
C ASP A 66 6.09 18.56 -3.63
N TRP A 67 5.15 18.26 -2.77
CA TRP A 67 4.85 18.99 -1.52
C TRP A 67 6.08 19.26 -0.67
N LEU A 68 6.88 18.23 -0.43
CA LEU A 68 8.04 18.33 0.46
C LEU A 68 9.20 19.07 -0.20
N ALA A 69 9.31 19.07 -1.52
CA ALA A 69 10.35 19.78 -2.25
C ALA A 69 10.29 21.30 -2.03
N ALA A 70 9.09 21.87 -1.93
CA ALA A 70 8.93 23.30 -1.61
C ALA A 70 9.42 23.62 -0.20
N SER A 71 9.07 22.78 0.79
CA SER A 71 9.51 22.91 2.18
C SER A 71 11.02 22.74 2.33
N CYS A 72 11.63 21.86 1.53
CA CYS A 72 13.09 21.70 1.48
C CYS A 72 13.80 23.00 1.02
N ARG A 73 13.28 23.64 -0.02
CA ARG A 73 13.86 24.90 -0.54
C ARG A 73 13.79 26.07 0.47
N THR A 74 12.82 26.05 1.36
CA THR A 74 12.66 27.08 2.41
C THR A 74 13.53 26.83 3.64
N GLY A 75 14.22 25.70 3.71
CA GLY A 75 15.12 25.35 4.81
C GLY A 75 14.42 25.12 6.15
N ILE A 76 13.14 24.72 6.13
CA ILE A 76 12.37 24.39 7.34
C ILE A 76 13.01 23.19 8.04
N LYS A 77 13.12 23.29 9.37
CA LYS A 77 13.59 22.22 10.25
C LYS A 77 12.48 21.87 11.22
N CYS A 78 12.15 20.60 11.32
CA CYS A 78 11.07 20.11 12.16
C CYS A 78 11.62 19.34 13.36
N ASP A 79 11.16 19.66 14.57
CA ASP A 79 11.41 18.86 15.78
C ASP A 79 10.35 17.79 15.98
N VAL A 80 9.11 18.09 15.57
CA VAL A 80 7.95 17.20 15.61
C VAL A 80 7.25 17.24 14.25
N LEU A 81 6.85 16.08 13.75
CA LEU A 81 6.09 15.96 12.50
C LEU A 81 4.76 15.25 12.77
N LEU A 82 3.66 15.87 12.32
CA LEU A 82 2.33 15.27 12.31
C LEU A 82 1.90 15.01 10.86
N ILE A 83 1.48 13.78 10.57
CA ILE A 83 0.87 13.42 9.29
C ILE A 83 -0.52 12.84 9.57
N SER A 84 -1.54 13.43 8.94
CA SER A 84 -2.94 13.04 9.14
C SER A 84 -3.60 12.74 7.80
N GLY A 85 -4.12 11.52 7.62
CA GLY A 85 -4.76 11.07 6.38
C GLY A 85 -5.14 9.59 6.43
N HIS A 86 -5.96 9.13 5.48
CA HIS A 86 -6.15 7.70 5.29
C HIS A 86 -4.87 7.04 4.79
N PHE A 87 -4.58 5.83 5.30
CA PHE A 87 -3.40 5.07 4.90
C PHE A 87 -3.71 3.57 5.00
N ASP A 88 -4.01 2.92 3.90
CA ASP A 88 -4.43 1.50 3.87
C ASP A 88 -3.61 0.62 2.93
N GLY A 89 -2.98 1.20 1.92
CA GLY A 89 -2.22 0.46 0.91
C GLY A 89 -0.70 0.48 1.08
N GLY A 90 -0.17 1.20 2.08
CA GLY A 90 1.28 1.36 2.26
C GLY A 90 1.96 2.31 1.27
N THR A 91 1.23 2.90 0.34
CA THR A 91 1.78 3.70 -0.76
C THR A 91 1.58 5.20 -0.63
N GLU A 92 0.51 5.63 0.03
CA GLU A 92 0.20 7.06 0.17
C GLU A 92 -0.72 7.34 1.36
N PHE A 93 -0.60 8.55 1.93
CA PHE A 93 -1.65 9.16 2.74
C PHE A 93 -2.60 9.89 1.82
N TYR A 94 -3.92 9.70 1.98
CA TYR A 94 -4.91 10.28 1.07
C TYR A 94 -6.17 10.77 1.81
N THR A 95 -6.97 11.59 1.12
CA THR A 95 -8.28 12.07 1.58
C THR A 95 -9.41 11.26 0.95
N ASP A 96 -10.49 11.07 1.69
CA ASP A 96 -11.76 10.53 1.18
C ASP A 96 -12.68 11.62 0.59
N ARG A 97 -12.26 12.87 0.58
CA ARG A 97 -13.02 13.97 -0.02
C ARG A 97 -13.12 13.80 -1.53
N LEU A 98 -14.33 13.93 -2.05
CA LEU A 98 -14.61 13.77 -3.48
C LEU A 98 -14.31 15.04 -4.30
N ASP A 99 -14.30 16.20 -3.64
CA ASP A 99 -14.12 17.51 -4.25
C ASP A 99 -12.65 17.94 -4.40
N ALA A 100 -11.74 17.26 -3.70
CA ALA A 100 -10.31 17.53 -3.77
C ALA A 100 -9.51 16.25 -3.57
N ARG A 101 -8.74 15.84 -4.58
CA ARG A 101 -7.81 14.71 -4.45
C ARG A 101 -6.51 15.21 -3.84
N GLU A 102 -6.37 15.04 -2.54
CA GLU A 102 -5.14 15.32 -1.80
C GLU A 102 -4.50 14.00 -1.38
N TYR A 103 -3.21 13.87 -1.61
CA TYR A 103 -2.45 12.68 -1.22
C TYR A 103 -0.96 13.02 -1.02
N LEU A 104 -0.31 12.30 -0.12
CA LEU A 104 1.13 12.35 0.11
C LEU A 104 1.70 10.96 -0.19
N PRO A 105 2.43 10.78 -1.30
CA PRO A 105 3.08 9.53 -1.62
C PRO A 105 4.18 9.21 -0.60
N VAL A 106 4.28 7.96 -0.19
CA VAL A 106 5.38 7.45 0.63
C VAL A 106 6.71 7.61 -0.11
N ASP A 107 6.71 7.43 -1.42
CA ASP A 107 7.87 7.64 -2.30
C ASP A 107 8.45 9.06 -2.21
N GLU A 108 7.60 10.07 -2.07
CA GLU A 108 8.07 11.46 -1.89
C GLU A 108 8.70 11.66 -0.50
N MET A 109 8.15 11.02 0.53
CA MET A 109 8.74 11.03 1.87
C MET A 109 10.11 10.32 1.87
N GLU A 110 10.21 9.16 1.21
CA GLU A 110 11.46 8.42 1.03
C GLU A 110 12.48 9.24 0.25
N ARG A 111 12.09 9.86 -0.86
CA ARG A 111 12.97 10.72 -1.65
C ARG A 111 13.55 11.85 -0.81
N VAL A 112 12.73 12.53 -0.02
CA VAL A 112 13.19 13.62 0.87
C VAL A 112 14.12 13.10 1.96
N ALA A 113 13.80 11.94 2.55
CA ALA A 113 14.61 11.33 3.60
C ALA A 113 15.96 10.81 3.08
N CYS A 114 16.04 10.43 1.80
CA CYS A 114 17.24 9.90 1.17
C CYS A 114 18.09 10.98 0.46
N SER A 115 17.50 12.15 0.17
CA SER A 115 18.17 13.22 -0.55
C SER A 115 18.86 14.18 0.41
N GLU A 116 20.16 14.43 0.19
CA GLU A 116 20.86 15.49 0.90
C GLU A 116 20.53 16.89 0.36
N SER A 117 19.75 17.01 -0.71
CA SER A 117 19.23 18.30 -1.16
C SER A 117 18.16 18.86 -0.21
N CYS A 118 17.65 18.02 0.71
CA CYS A 118 16.72 18.42 1.77
C CYS A 118 17.22 18.03 3.17
N PRO A 119 18.41 18.41 3.61
CA PRO A 119 19.01 17.90 4.85
C PRO A 119 18.32 18.40 6.11
N GLY A 120 17.47 19.43 6.02
CA GLY A 120 16.89 20.09 7.20
C GLY A 120 15.59 19.46 7.69
N LEU A 121 14.73 19.00 6.78
CA LEU A 121 13.32 18.75 7.11
C LEU A 121 13.13 17.63 8.15
N PHE A 122 13.84 16.50 7.99
CA PHE A 122 13.76 15.33 8.87
C PHE A 122 14.97 15.16 9.80
N SER A 123 16.05 15.90 9.61
CA SER A 123 17.34 15.65 10.27
C SER A 123 17.37 15.87 11.77
N GLN A 124 16.44 16.68 12.31
CA GLN A 124 16.40 16.97 13.76
C GLN A 124 15.11 16.49 14.42
N LEU A 125 14.28 15.70 13.72
CA LEU A 125 13.05 15.16 14.26
C LEU A 125 13.31 14.36 15.54
N LYS A 126 12.52 14.65 16.57
CA LYS A 126 12.47 13.91 17.82
C LYS A 126 11.27 13.00 17.88
N GLU A 127 10.18 13.39 17.26
CA GLU A 127 8.94 12.65 17.28
C GLU A 127 8.19 12.80 15.97
N VAL A 128 7.59 11.69 15.53
CA VAL A 128 6.69 11.64 14.36
C VAL A 128 5.37 11.03 14.81
N TYR A 129 4.26 11.61 14.38
CA TYR A 129 2.90 11.18 14.67
C TYR A 129 2.19 10.87 13.36
N LEU A 130 1.88 9.60 13.11
CA LEU A 130 1.25 9.10 11.91
C LEU A 130 -0.22 8.74 12.19
N PHE A 131 -1.13 9.66 11.93
CA PHE A 131 -2.58 9.44 12.07
C PHE A 131 -3.15 8.85 10.78
N GLY A 132 -2.88 7.58 10.55
CA GLY A 132 -3.36 6.78 9.45
C GLY A 132 -3.42 5.29 9.83
N CYS A 133 -4.35 4.54 9.23
CA CYS A 133 -4.53 3.11 9.49
C CYS A 133 -3.28 2.33 9.05
N ASN A 134 -2.87 1.33 9.85
CA ASN A 134 -1.76 0.42 9.50
C ASN A 134 -0.40 1.07 9.27
N THR A 135 -0.18 2.33 9.66
CA THR A 135 1.08 3.04 9.44
C THR A 135 2.29 2.38 10.10
N LEU A 136 2.08 1.69 11.23
CA LEU A 136 3.09 0.87 11.90
C LEU A 136 2.68 -0.61 12.00
N ASN A 137 1.92 -1.12 11.03
CA ASN A 137 1.67 -2.55 10.93
C ASN A 137 2.98 -3.29 10.66
N ALA A 138 3.26 -4.30 11.48
CA ALA A 138 4.48 -5.10 11.41
C ALA A 138 4.37 -6.33 10.50
N ASP A 139 3.18 -6.60 9.94
CA ASP A 139 2.98 -7.73 9.04
C ASP A 139 3.81 -7.50 7.78
N ALA A 140 4.75 -8.40 7.52
CA ALA A 140 5.63 -8.30 6.38
C ALA A 140 4.83 -8.48 5.07
N LEU A 141 5.00 -7.56 4.13
CA LEU A 141 4.44 -7.64 2.78
C LEU A 141 5.18 -8.68 1.94
N HIS A 142 6.48 -8.91 2.24
CA HIS A 142 7.34 -9.87 1.56
C HIS A 142 8.15 -10.63 2.60
N THR A 143 8.04 -11.96 2.60
CA THR A 143 8.78 -12.85 3.51
C THR A 143 9.82 -13.65 2.74
N ALA A 144 10.87 -14.13 3.43
CA ALA A 144 11.77 -15.11 2.90
C ALA A 144 10.99 -16.41 2.61
N SER A 145 11.13 -16.92 1.39
CA SER A 145 10.41 -18.09 0.91
C SER A 145 11.35 -19.28 0.77
N ALA A 146 10.79 -20.47 0.58
CA ALA A 146 11.56 -21.70 0.41
C ALA A 146 12.54 -21.62 -0.79
N GLU A 147 12.23 -20.83 -1.82
CA GLU A 147 13.16 -20.61 -2.95
C GLU A 147 14.44 -19.91 -2.52
N ILE A 148 14.40 -19.00 -1.54
CA ILE A 148 15.59 -18.34 -1.01
C ILE A 148 16.50 -19.36 -0.34
N VAL A 149 15.95 -20.25 0.49
CA VAL A 149 16.71 -21.34 1.13
C VAL A 149 17.34 -22.24 0.06
N ARG A 150 16.58 -22.66 -0.95
CA ARG A 150 17.12 -23.49 -2.04
C ARG A 150 18.23 -22.79 -2.82
N SER A 151 18.10 -21.50 -3.06
CA SER A 151 19.14 -20.69 -3.73
C SER A 151 20.42 -20.67 -2.91
N LEU A 152 20.33 -20.44 -1.60
CA LEU A 152 21.49 -20.45 -0.71
C LEU A 152 22.16 -21.82 -0.65
N VAL A 153 21.38 -22.93 -0.61
CA VAL A 153 21.95 -24.28 -0.68
C VAL A 153 22.69 -24.50 -2.00
N ARG A 154 22.16 -24.04 -3.13
CA ARG A 154 22.85 -24.11 -4.43
C ARG A 154 24.13 -23.25 -4.46
N ALA A 155 24.16 -22.15 -3.73
CA ALA A 155 25.36 -21.32 -3.56
C ALA A 155 26.41 -21.96 -2.63
N GLY A 156 26.13 -23.14 -2.05
CA GLY A 156 27.09 -23.92 -1.26
C GLY A 156 26.90 -23.85 0.25
N TYR A 157 25.87 -23.19 0.75
CA TYR A 157 25.54 -23.20 2.19
C TYR A 157 24.98 -24.54 2.62
N SER A 158 25.26 -24.96 3.87
CA SER A 158 24.54 -26.11 4.46
C SER A 158 23.05 -25.77 4.61
N ALA A 159 22.17 -26.77 4.67
CA ALA A 159 20.72 -26.55 4.83
C ALA A 159 20.39 -25.70 6.08
N ASN A 160 21.07 -25.99 7.20
CA ASN A 160 20.86 -25.23 8.45
C ASN A 160 21.35 -23.77 8.34
N ASP A 161 22.52 -23.57 7.72
CA ASP A 161 23.06 -22.22 7.50
C ASP A 161 22.18 -21.44 6.52
N ALA A 162 21.69 -22.10 5.46
CA ALA A 162 20.79 -21.50 4.49
C ALA A 162 19.45 -21.05 5.13
N GLU A 163 18.87 -21.87 6.03
CA GLU A 163 17.68 -21.47 6.78
C GLU A 163 17.94 -20.31 7.75
N ALA A 164 19.08 -20.35 8.46
CA ALA A 164 19.46 -19.28 9.37
C ALA A 164 19.71 -17.97 8.61
N LEU A 165 20.43 -18.05 7.50
CA LEU A 165 20.69 -16.90 6.63
C LEU A 165 19.42 -16.36 5.97
N ALA A 166 18.54 -17.23 5.49
CA ALA A 166 17.25 -16.83 4.91
C ALA A 166 16.36 -16.09 5.93
N ARG A 167 16.34 -16.53 7.20
CA ARG A 167 15.64 -15.80 8.25
C ARG A 167 16.26 -14.42 8.51
N MET A 168 17.58 -14.36 8.65
CA MET A 168 18.32 -13.11 8.86
C MET A 168 18.09 -12.11 7.71
N LEU A 169 18.15 -12.61 6.46
CA LEU A 169 17.86 -11.80 5.27
C LEU A 169 16.39 -11.36 5.25
N GLY A 170 15.46 -12.23 5.63
CA GLY A 170 14.04 -11.90 5.77
C GLY A 170 13.81 -10.78 6.80
N GLU A 171 14.45 -10.86 7.97
CA GLU A 171 14.36 -9.82 9.00
C GLU A 171 14.98 -8.50 8.54
N ARG A 172 16.09 -8.57 7.80
CA ARG A 172 16.82 -7.41 7.29
C ARG A 172 16.10 -6.69 6.15
N HIS A 173 15.46 -7.45 5.28
CA HIS A 173 14.84 -6.96 4.04
C HIS A 173 13.31 -7.09 4.04
N ALA A 174 12.69 -7.63 5.11
CA ALA A 174 11.24 -7.65 5.19
C ALA A 174 10.70 -6.21 5.20
N GLU A 175 9.78 -5.95 4.32
CA GLU A 175 9.10 -4.67 4.23
C GLU A 175 7.71 -4.81 4.81
N SER A 176 7.53 -4.31 6.02
CA SER A 176 6.23 -3.98 6.57
C SER A 176 6.01 -2.46 6.46
N ASN A 177 4.78 -2.00 6.63
CA ASN A 177 4.53 -0.55 6.72
C ASN A 177 5.35 0.08 7.84
N ARG A 178 5.49 -0.62 8.97
CA ARG A 178 6.35 -0.17 10.08
C ARG A 178 7.80 0.01 9.65
N ASP A 179 8.35 -0.95 8.94
CA ASP A 179 9.75 -0.90 8.52
C ASP A 179 9.97 0.22 7.50
N HIS A 180 9.03 0.41 6.59
CA HIS A 180 9.06 1.51 5.61
C HIS A 180 9.05 2.88 6.30
N MET A 181 8.16 3.09 7.28
CA MET A 181 8.15 4.34 8.06
C MET A 181 9.44 4.53 8.88
N ARG A 182 10.00 3.46 9.45
CA ARG A 182 11.30 3.51 10.13
C ARG A 182 12.42 3.97 9.19
N ASP A 183 12.48 3.41 7.98
CA ASP A 183 13.52 3.73 6.99
C ASP A 183 13.42 5.19 6.50
N ILE A 184 12.20 5.74 6.38
CA ILE A 184 11.98 7.15 6.07
C ILE A 184 12.48 8.05 7.21
N PHE A 185 12.15 7.73 8.45
CA PHE A 185 12.48 8.55 9.62
C PHE A 185 13.73 8.04 10.35
N LYS A 186 14.86 7.95 9.60
CA LYS A 186 16.16 7.56 10.16
C LYS A 186 16.51 8.43 11.39
N ASP A 187 17.12 7.80 12.39
CA ASP A 187 17.58 8.42 13.64
C ASP A 187 16.48 9.10 14.47
N VAL A 188 15.20 8.98 14.10
CA VAL A 188 14.09 9.52 14.90
C VAL A 188 13.81 8.58 16.07
N PRO A 189 13.95 9.04 17.32
CA PRO A 189 13.81 8.15 18.48
C PRO A 189 12.38 7.67 18.72
N VAL A 190 11.36 8.42 18.27
CA VAL A 190 9.96 8.06 18.51
C VAL A 190 9.09 8.32 17.28
N ILE A 191 8.51 7.25 16.75
CA ILE A 191 7.53 7.28 15.68
C ILE A 191 6.24 6.64 16.21
N TYR A 192 5.19 7.43 16.44
CA TYR A 192 3.86 6.95 16.80
C TYR A 192 3.05 6.65 15.54
N GLY A 193 2.28 5.57 15.56
CA GLY A 193 1.37 5.19 14.50
C GLY A 193 0.46 4.05 14.95
N PHE A 194 -0.22 3.42 14.02
CA PHE A 194 -1.23 2.40 14.32
C PHE A 194 -0.87 1.08 13.65
N SER A 195 -0.92 -0.02 14.40
CA SER A 195 -0.75 -1.37 13.83
C SER A 195 -2.03 -1.90 13.16
N GLY A 196 -3.15 -1.21 13.33
CA GLY A 196 -4.46 -1.52 12.77
C GLY A 196 -5.20 -0.23 12.37
N LYS A 197 -6.50 -0.17 12.64
CA LYS A 197 -7.34 0.98 12.31
C LYS A 197 -7.06 2.17 13.21
N ALA A 198 -6.65 3.30 12.62
CA ALA A 198 -6.57 4.58 13.32
C ALA A 198 -7.97 5.17 13.57
N PRO A 199 -8.18 5.93 14.65
CA PRO A 199 -9.40 6.69 14.83
C PRO A 199 -9.45 7.84 13.82
N LEU A 200 -10.62 8.17 13.33
CA LEU A 200 -10.83 9.37 12.53
C LEU A 200 -10.54 10.63 13.35
N GLY A 201 -10.18 11.75 12.71
CA GLY A 201 -9.83 13.00 13.38
C GLY A 201 -10.82 13.47 14.42
N LYS A 202 -12.12 13.37 14.14
CA LYS A 202 -13.20 13.67 15.10
C LYS A 202 -13.15 12.84 16.40
N SER A 203 -12.54 11.65 16.35
CA SER A 203 -12.34 10.78 17.52
C SER A 203 -10.94 10.91 18.09
N ALA A 204 -9.93 11.16 17.26
CA ALA A 204 -8.55 11.38 17.67
C ALA A 204 -8.38 12.69 18.44
N GLY A 205 -9.00 13.79 17.99
CA GLY A 205 -8.94 15.10 18.65
C GLY A 205 -9.30 15.06 20.13
N PRO A 206 -10.47 14.51 20.56
CA PRO A 206 -10.83 14.38 21.95
C PRO A 206 -9.89 13.49 22.80
N LEU A 207 -9.24 12.48 22.19
CA LEU A 207 -8.22 11.67 22.88
C LEU A 207 -6.95 12.48 23.13
N LEU A 208 -6.49 13.25 22.13
CA LEU A 208 -5.37 14.17 22.26
C LEU A 208 -5.66 15.27 23.30
N GLU A 209 -6.88 15.84 23.27
CA GLU A 209 -7.31 16.82 24.27
C GLU A 209 -7.18 16.26 25.69
N ARG A 210 -7.68 15.04 25.96
CA ARG A 210 -7.50 14.36 27.25
C ARG A 210 -6.02 14.15 27.59
N TYR A 211 -5.19 13.82 26.60
CA TYR A 211 -3.75 13.69 26.81
C TYR A 211 -3.14 14.99 27.35
N PHE A 212 -3.41 16.13 26.68
CA PHE A 212 -2.88 17.43 27.09
C PHE A 212 -3.43 17.92 28.44
N GLN A 213 -4.70 17.65 28.73
CA GLN A 213 -5.34 18.04 29.99
C GLN A 213 -4.87 17.19 31.20
N SER A 214 -4.40 15.98 30.97
CA SER A 214 -4.05 15.02 32.04
C SER A 214 -2.64 15.22 32.65
N GLY A 215 -1.88 16.22 32.20
CA GLY A 215 -0.55 16.52 32.73
C GLY A 215 0.34 17.25 31.74
N PRO A 216 1.58 17.58 32.12
CA PRO A 216 2.50 18.28 31.22
C PRO A 216 2.76 17.51 29.95
N SER A 217 2.90 18.24 28.85
CA SER A 217 3.20 17.67 27.55
C SER A 217 4.65 17.22 27.46
N GLU A 218 4.87 16.00 26.96
CA GLU A 218 6.20 15.46 26.66
C GLU A 218 6.57 15.63 25.18
N ILE A 219 5.76 16.36 24.42
CA ILE A 219 5.92 16.53 22.98
C ILE A 219 7.29 17.14 22.62
N GLY A 220 7.97 16.53 21.67
CA GLY A 220 9.32 16.92 21.26
C GLY A 220 10.41 16.61 22.27
N SER A 221 10.14 15.68 23.22
CA SER A 221 11.15 15.20 24.18
C SER A 221 12.03 14.08 23.59
N GLY A 222 11.57 13.42 22.52
CA GLY A 222 12.18 12.22 21.96
C GLY A 222 12.01 10.99 22.85
N ARG A 223 10.99 10.97 23.71
CA ARG A 223 10.65 9.84 24.57
C ARG A 223 9.21 9.40 24.36
N ALA A 224 9.00 8.09 24.28
CA ALA A 224 7.66 7.54 24.10
C ALA A 224 6.79 7.79 25.35
N SER A 225 5.63 8.42 25.16
CA SER A 225 4.67 8.68 26.23
C SER A 225 3.75 7.48 26.44
N THR A 226 3.91 6.78 27.56
CA THR A 226 3.02 5.68 27.95
C THR A 226 1.59 6.13 28.15
N ARG A 227 1.39 7.39 28.58
CA ARG A 227 0.07 8.01 28.75
C ARG A 227 -0.65 8.16 27.42
N LEU A 228 0.04 8.64 26.36
CA LEU A 228 -0.51 8.75 25.02
C LEU A 228 -0.88 7.36 24.46
N LEU A 229 0.05 6.41 24.55
CA LEU A 229 -0.18 5.03 24.11
C LEU A 229 -1.39 4.40 24.83
N GLY A 230 -1.54 4.64 26.15
CA GLY A 230 -2.68 4.15 26.93
C GLY A 230 -4.02 4.71 26.46
N LEU A 231 -4.08 6.01 26.12
CA LEU A 231 -5.31 6.63 25.60
C LEU A 231 -5.74 6.10 24.23
N PHE A 232 -4.78 5.76 23.37
CA PHE A 232 -5.02 5.23 22.03
C PHE A 232 -4.93 3.70 21.94
N ALA A 233 -4.74 2.99 23.07
CA ALA A 233 -4.66 1.53 23.06
C ALA A 233 -5.86 0.82 22.40
N PRO A 234 -7.12 1.29 22.56
CA PRO A 234 -8.25 0.70 21.85
C PRO A 234 -8.16 0.77 20.32
N SER A 235 -7.37 1.71 19.80
CA SER A 235 -7.12 1.88 18.36
C SER A 235 -5.77 1.30 17.92
N SER A 236 -5.15 0.46 18.76
CA SER A 236 -3.85 -0.19 18.46
C SER A 236 -2.70 0.77 18.13
N MET A 237 -2.66 1.97 18.77
CA MET A 237 -1.48 2.84 18.65
C MET A 237 -0.25 2.15 19.21
N THR A 238 0.82 2.23 18.49
CA THR A 238 2.13 1.66 18.82
C THR A 238 3.24 2.67 18.53
N VAL A 239 4.45 2.31 18.92
CA VAL A 239 5.64 3.14 18.72
C VAL A 239 6.76 2.34 18.08
N ALA A 240 7.53 3.01 17.23
CA ALA A 240 8.77 2.50 16.67
C ALA A 240 9.87 3.57 16.79
N ALA A 241 11.12 3.18 16.51
CA ALA A 241 12.24 4.11 16.33
C ALA A 241 12.81 3.94 14.92
N GLY A 242 13.29 5.03 14.34
CA GLY A 242 14.04 4.99 13.09
C GLY A 242 15.34 4.20 13.24
N PRO A 243 15.87 3.58 12.18
CA PRO A 243 17.13 2.88 12.24
C PRO A 243 18.29 3.86 12.41
N ASP A 244 19.18 3.57 13.33
CA ASP A 244 20.49 4.20 13.45
C ASP A 244 21.55 3.42 12.65
N GLU A 245 22.80 3.86 12.68
CA GLU A 245 23.89 3.19 11.94
C GLU A 245 24.20 1.76 12.45
N ALA A 246 23.80 1.42 13.69
CA ALA A 246 24.00 0.09 14.27
C ALA A 246 22.81 -0.85 14.00
N ASP A 247 21.69 -0.31 13.50
CA ASP A 247 20.50 -1.11 13.16
C ASP A 247 20.82 -2.06 11.99
N SER A 248 20.34 -3.29 12.08
CA SER A 248 20.49 -4.29 11.02
C SER A 248 19.92 -3.84 9.66
N ARG A 249 18.96 -2.92 9.65
CA ARG A 249 18.36 -2.34 8.44
C ARG A 249 19.16 -1.18 7.83
N ALA A 250 20.19 -0.64 8.50
CA ALA A 250 20.94 0.51 7.99
C ALA A 250 21.54 0.24 6.59
N GLY A 251 22.00 -0.98 6.34
CA GLY A 251 22.49 -1.40 5.02
C GLY A 251 21.41 -1.41 3.95
N PHE A 252 20.25 -2.00 4.26
CA PHE A 252 19.10 -2.04 3.37
C PHE A 252 18.62 -0.61 3.02
N ARG A 253 18.47 0.24 4.03
CA ARG A 253 18.10 1.65 3.83
C ARG A 253 19.08 2.39 2.91
N ARG A 254 20.39 2.20 3.08
CA ARG A 254 21.39 2.82 2.18
C ARG A 254 21.19 2.37 0.74
N ASP A 255 20.96 1.09 0.52
CA ASP A 255 20.73 0.54 -0.82
C ASP A 255 19.42 1.09 -1.43
N ALA A 256 18.33 1.17 -0.65
CA ALA A 256 17.06 1.76 -1.10
C ALA A 256 17.22 3.26 -1.41
N CYS A 257 17.88 4.02 -0.53
CA CYS A 257 18.16 5.44 -0.74
C CYS A 257 18.96 5.73 -2.01
N HIS A 258 19.76 4.78 -2.51
CA HIS A 258 20.51 4.97 -3.75
C HIS A 258 19.61 5.28 -4.94
N PHE A 259 18.43 4.67 -5.01
CA PHE A 259 17.46 4.93 -6.07
C PHE A 259 16.70 6.25 -5.89
N SER A 260 16.48 6.67 -4.65
CA SER A 260 15.72 7.89 -4.31
C SER A 260 16.60 9.14 -4.21
N ASP A 261 17.94 9.00 -4.16
CA ASP A 261 18.88 10.13 -4.07
C ASP A 261 18.89 10.96 -5.36
N ASP A 262 18.43 12.20 -5.29
CA ASP A 262 18.33 13.12 -6.43
C ASP A 262 19.68 13.73 -6.87
N ARG A 263 20.77 13.50 -6.13
CA ARG A 263 22.14 13.86 -6.54
C ARG A 263 22.74 12.87 -7.53
N LEU A 264 22.23 11.65 -7.57
CA LEU A 264 22.69 10.61 -8.46
C LEU A 264 22.00 10.74 -9.82
N THR A 265 22.80 10.66 -10.87
CA THR A 265 22.27 10.63 -12.24
C THR A 265 21.55 9.30 -12.51
N PRO A 266 20.58 9.26 -13.45
CA PRO A 266 19.95 8.01 -13.84
C PRO A 266 20.94 6.91 -14.25
N ALA A 267 22.03 7.26 -14.94
CA ALA A 267 23.06 6.30 -15.32
C ALA A 267 23.80 5.70 -14.10
N GLN A 268 24.09 6.50 -13.07
CA GLN A 268 24.70 6.00 -11.83
C GLN A 268 23.76 5.04 -11.09
N LYS A 269 22.48 5.35 -11.05
CA LYS A 269 21.45 4.47 -10.44
C LYS A 269 21.30 3.16 -11.22
N VAL A 270 21.34 3.18 -12.56
CA VAL A 270 21.38 1.97 -13.39
C VAL A 270 22.64 1.15 -13.13
N GLY A 271 23.81 1.81 -13.01
CA GLY A 271 25.05 1.14 -12.63
C GLY A 271 24.96 0.43 -11.28
N PHE A 272 24.38 1.10 -10.27
CA PHE A 272 24.13 0.49 -8.96
C PHE A 272 23.14 -0.69 -9.05
N MET A 273 22.07 -0.58 -9.86
CA MET A 273 21.17 -1.69 -10.13
C MET A 273 21.91 -2.91 -10.68
N HIS A 274 22.86 -2.70 -11.62
CA HIS A 274 23.71 -3.76 -12.15
C HIS A 274 24.58 -4.41 -11.06
N GLU A 275 25.26 -3.62 -10.25
CA GLU A 275 26.06 -4.11 -9.12
C GLU A 275 25.21 -4.93 -8.15
N PHE A 276 24.00 -4.45 -7.85
CA PHE A 276 23.08 -5.13 -6.96
C PHE A 276 22.65 -6.50 -7.51
N MET A 277 22.29 -6.59 -8.80
CA MET A 277 21.93 -7.84 -9.47
C MET A 277 23.06 -8.88 -9.54
N ARG A 278 24.31 -8.46 -9.29
CA ARG A 278 25.47 -9.36 -9.18
C ARG A 278 25.69 -9.92 -7.80
N ARG A 279 24.96 -9.43 -6.77
CA ARG A 279 24.98 -9.96 -5.40
C ARG A 279 24.34 -11.35 -5.34
N ASP A 280 24.20 -11.88 -4.14
CA ASP A 280 23.47 -13.13 -3.91
C ASP A 280 22.01 -13.02 -4.37
N MET A 281 21.49 -14.06 -5.02
CA MET A 281 20.11 -14.07 -5.54
C MET A 281 19.06 -13.96 -4.44
N ALA A 282 19.39 -14.37 -3.22
CA ALA A 282 18.50 -14.17 -2.07
C ALA A 282 18.32 -12.69 -1.74
N GLU A 283 19.39 -11.89 -1.76
CA GLU A 283 19.31 -10.43 -1.58
C GLU A 283 18.56 -9.78 -2.74
N VAL A 284 18.92 -10.14 -3.98
CA VAL A 284 18.25 -9.62 -5.19
C VAL A 284 16.75 -9.88 -5.15
N ARG A 285 16.35 -11.09 -4.73
CA ARG A 285 14.92 -11.46 -4.61
C ARG A 285 14.17 -10.61 -3.59
N LEU A 286 14.76 -10.36 -2.44
CA LEU A 286 14.16 -9.57 -1.38
C LEU A 286 14.14 -8.07 -1.72
N PHE A 287 15.06 -7.61 -2.55
CA PHE A 287 15.17 -6.22 -3.00
C PHE A 287 14.49 -5.97 -4.37
N LEU A 288 13.87 -6.99 -4.96
CA LEU A 288 13.31 -6.95 -6.31
C LEU A 288 12.32 -5.80 -6.51
N HIS A 289 11.53 -5.47 -5.48
CA HIS A 289 10.56 -4.39 -5.57
C HIS A 289 11.20 -3.03 -5.88
N HIS A 290 12.33 -2.70 -5.23
CA HIS A 290 13.06 -1.45 -5.48
C HIS A 290 13.67 -1.42 -6.89
N LEU A 291 14.22 -2.57 -7.35
CA LEU A 291 14.76 -2.68 -8.71
C LEU A 291 13.68 -2.46 -9.77
N GLU A 292 12.53 -3.12 -9.63
CA GLU A 292 11.37 -2.96 -10.53
C GLU A 292 10.83 -1.53 -10.52
N LYS A 293 10.64 -0.95 -9.32
CA LYS A 293 10.14 0.41 -9.14
C LYS A 293 11.04 1.42 -9.83
N TYR A 294 12.35 1.29 -9.64
CA TYR A 294 13.30 2.17 -10.30
C TYR A 294 13.31 1.96 -11.81
N SER A 295 13.37 0.71 -12.29
CA SER A 295 13.30 0.41 -13.74
C SER A 295 12.04 0.99 -14.38
N ALA A 296 10.89 0.87 -13.73
CA ALA A 296 9.62 1.42 -14.21
C ALA A 296 9.60 2.96 -14.20
N SER A 297 10.35 3.61 -13.31
CA SER A 297 10.44 5.08 -13.23
C SER A 297 11.30 5.69 -14.34
N LEU A 298 12.16 4.90 -15.00
CA LEU A 298 12.98 5.36 -16.12
C LEU A 298 12.09 5.62 -17.36
N GLY A 299 11.86 6.90 -17.65
CA GLY A 299 11.13 7.34 -18.84
C GLY A 299 11.88 7.04 -20.14
N ASN A 300 11.18 7.17 -21.27
CA ASN A 300 11.79 7.00 -22.59
C ASN A 300 12.92 7.99 -22.84
N ASP A 301 12.78 9.21 -22.32
CA ASP A 301 13.82 10.27 -22.45
C ASP A 301 15.08 9.87 -21.68
N ASP A 302 14.96 9.36 -20.44
CA ASP A 302 16.08 8.89 -19.64
C ASP A 302 16.78 7.71 -20.32
N ARG A 303 16.01 6.71 -20.75
CA ARG A 303 16.53 5.51 -21.47
C ARG A 303 17.23 5.86 -22.78
N GLY A 304 16.80 6.94 -23.46
CA GLY A 304 17.38 7.46 -24.69
C GLY A 304 18.71 8.20 -24.49
N THR A 305 19.09 8.55 -23.27
CA THR A 305 20.39 9.21 -23.03
C THR A 305 21.55 8.24 -23.26
N PRO A 306 22.67 8.68 -23.90
CA PRO A 306 23.80 7.79 -24.18
C PRO A 306 24.35 7.08 -22.93
N ALA A 307 24.41 7.76 -21.79
CA ALA A 307 24.94 7.21 -20.56
C ALA A 307 24.03 6.11 -19.96
N VAL A 308 22.72 6.32 -19.94
CA VAL A 308 21.74 5.31 -19.45
C VAL A 308 21.68 4.14 -20.40
N SER A 309 21.64 4.40 -21.72
CA SER A 309 21.65 3.37 -22.75
C SER A 309 22.89 2.47 -22.66
N ALA A 310 24.07 3.05 -22.45
CA ALA A 310 25.31 2.28 -22.23
C ALA A 310 25.22 1.42 -20.96
N ALA A 311 24.76 1.97 -19.83
CA ALA A 311 24.63 1.23 -18.58
C ALA A 311 23.60 0.08 -18.68
N LEU A 312 22.48 0.29 -19.38
CA LEU A 312 21.50 -0.78 -19.65
C LEU A 312 22.09 -1.85 -20.58
N ALA A 313 22.91 -1.46 -21.58
CA ALA A 313 23.59 -2.42 -22.45
C ALA A 313 24.60 -3.29 -21.68
N GLU A 314 25.28 -2.75 -20.66
CA GLU A 314 26.16 -3.54 -19.77
C GLU A 314 25.37 -4.59 -19.00
N ILE A 315 24.17 -4.24 -18.48
CA ILE A 315 23.29 -5.20 -17.83
C ILE A 315 22.86 -6.29 -18.83
N ALA A 316 22.39 -5.89 -20.00
CA ALA A 316 21.92 -6.82 -21.02
C ALA A 316 23.02 -7.79 -21.47
N GLY A 317 24.28 -7.34 -21.47
CA GLY A 317 25.46 -8.14 -21.83
C GLY A 317 25.98 -9.07 -20.73
N ASP A 318 25.53 -8.93 -19.47
CA ASP A 318 25.99 -9.77 -18.35
C ASP A 318 25.31 -11.16 -18.36
N ALA A 319 25.91 -12.08 -19.14
CA ALA A 319 25.40 -13.46 -19.25
C ALA A 319 25.41 -14.23 -17.92
N SER A 320 26.32 -13.91 -17.00
CA SER A 320 26.40 -14.58 -15.69
C SER A 320 25.25 -14.15 -14.78
N ALA A 321 25.01 -12.84 -14.65
CA ALA A 321 23.89 -12.33 -13.89
C ALA A 321 22.54 -12.81 -14.47
N ARG A 322 22.39 -12.76 -15.80
CA ARG A 322 21.22 -13.31 -16.51
C ARG A 322 20.95 -14.77 -16.16
N ALA A 323 21.98 -15.63 -16.25
CA ALA A 323 21.81 -17.07 -16.02
C ALA A 323 21.32 -17.36 -14.59
N ARG A 324 21.97 -16.75 -13.58
CA ARG A 324 21.59 -16.91 -12.16
C ARG A 324 20.19 -16.39 -11.88
N PHE A 325 19.85 -15.23 -12.42
CA PHE A 325 18.54 -14.59 -12.22
C PHE A 325 17.41 -15.44 -12.83
N LEU A 326 17.57 -15.93 -14.06
CA LEU A 326 16.57 -16.77 -14.74
C LEU A 326 16.42 -18.14 -14.09
N GLU A 327 17.53 -18.73 -13.62
CA GLU A 327 17.47 -19.99 -12.85
C GLU A 327 16.65 -19.79 -11.57
N PHE A 328 16.93 -18.72 -10.81
CA PHE A 328 16.17 -18.41 -9.60
C PHE A 328 14.70 -18.12 -9.90
N ALA A 329 14.41 -17.33 -10.96
CA ALA A 329 13.05 -17.02 -11.38
C ALA A 329 12.22 -18.27 -11.70
N ARG A 330 12.81 -19.26 -12.39
CA ARG A 330 12.13 -20.53 -12.72
C ARG A 330 11.87 -21.40 -11.50
N ASP A 331 12.70 -21.28 -10.46
CA ASP A 331 12.57 -22.02 -9.20
C ASP A 331 11.64 -21.32 -8.18
N ALA A 332 11.20 -20.11 -8.45
CA ALA A 332 10.31 -19.37 -7.56
C ALA A 332 8.98 -20.10 -7.37
N ASP A 333 8.58 -20.31 -6.10
CA ASP A 333 7.35 -21.04 -5.75
C ASP A 333 6.08 -20.21 -6.04
N GLU A 334 6.17 -18.89 -5.88
CA GLU A 334 5.05 -18.00 -6.06
C GLU A 334 4.92 -17.54 -7.52
N PRO A 335 3.81 -17.86 -8.21
CA PRO A 335 3.63 -17.48 -9.61
C PRO A 335 3.72 -15.99 -9.88
N THR A 336 3.24 -15.17 -8.94
CA THR A 336 3.32 -13.71 -9.06
C THR A 336 4.76 -13.22 -9.06
N VAL A 337 5.59 -13.77 -8.17
CA VAL A 337 7.02 -13.44 -8.10
C VAL A 337 7.75 -13.90 -9.37
N ARG A 338 7.49 -15.16 -9.79
CA ARG A 338 8.08 -15.73 -11.01
C ARG A 338 7.75 -14.85 -12.23
N ALA A 339 6.49 -14.46 -12.40
CA ALA A 339 6.07 -13.59 -13.49
C ALA A 339 6.71 -12.19 -13.42
N ARG A 340 6.83 -11.59 -12.23
CA ARG A 340 7.51 -10.32 -12.02
C ARG A 340 8.99 -10.41 -12.42
N MET A 341 9.69 -11.45 -11.98
CA MET A 341 11.10 -11.65 -12.34
C MET A 341 11.29 -11.80 -13.84
N PHE A 342 10.42 -12.54 -14.54
CA PHE A 342 10.49 -12.62 -16.00
C PHE A 342 10.21 -11.29 -16.70
N SER A 343 9.25 -10.51 -16.19
CA SER A 343 8.99 -9.16 -16.70
C SER A 343 10.21 -8.26 -16.52
N PHE A 344 10.80 -8.26 -15.32
CA PHE A 344 12.01 -7.50 -15.04
C PHE A 344 13.21 -7.95 -15.91
N ALA A 345 13.36 -9.25 -16.14
CA ALA A 345 14.37 -9.77 -17.07
C ALA A 345 14.16 -9.26 -18.51
N GLY A 346 12.90 -9.08 -18.92
CA GLY A 346 12.55 -8.41 -20.18
C GLY A 346 12.96 -6.94 -20.19
N ASP A 347 12.70 -6.20 -19.12
CA ASP A 347 13.06 -4.79 -18.99
C ASP A 347 14.58 -4.57 -18.98
N MET A 348 15.34 -5.56 -18.51
CA MET A 348 16.82 -5.56 -18.52
C MET A 348 17.42 -6.05 -19.84
N GLY A 349 16.59 -6.40 -20.84
CA GLY A 349 17.06 -6.90 -22.14
C GLY A 349 17.60 -8.35 -22.10
N TRP A 350 17.40 -9.08 -21.00
CA TRP A 350 17.79 -10.49 -20.88
C TRP A 350 16.82 -11.46 -21.56
N LEU A 351 15.58 -11.05 -21.71
CA LEU A 351 14.54 -11.77 -22.45
C LEU A 351 13.87 -10.84 -23.45
N THR A 352 13.54 -11.35 -24.60
CA THR A 352 12.60 -10.69 -25.52
C THR A 352 11.17 -10.80 -24.96
N GLN A 353 10.27 -9.95 -25.41
CA GLN A 353 8.85 -10.02 -25.02
C GLN A 353 8.21 -11.37 -25.37
N ALA A 354 8.66 -12.03 -26.46
CA ALA A 354 8.20 -13.36 -26.81
C ALA A 354 8.69 -14.44 -25.83
N GLU A 355 9.94 -14.33 -25.39
CA GLU A 355 10.51 -15.24 -24.37
C GLU A 355 9.82 -15.02 -23.00
N VAL A 356 9.58 -13.77 -22.58
CA VAL A 356 8.81 -13.48 -21.36
C VAL A 356 7.44 -14.15 -21.39
N ARG A 357 6.70 -14.02 -22.50
CA ARG A 357 5.41 -14.71 -22.66
C ARG A 357 5.57 -16.22 -22.59
N GLY A 358 6.60 -16.77 -23.24
CA GLY A 358 6.90 -18.21 -23.22
C GLY A 358 7.12 -18.75 -21.80
N GLU A 359 7.93 -18.07 -20.99
CA GLU A 359 8.21 -18.44 -19.59
C GLU A 359 6.94 -18.39 -18.73
N VAL A 360 6.11 -17.34 -18.91
CA VAL A 360 4.83 -17.21 -18.16
C VAL A 360 3.85 -18.30 -18.57
N MET A 361 3.75 -18.62 -19.87
CA MET A 361 2.89 -19.70 -20.35
C MET A 361 3.36 -21.07 -19.87
N GLN A 362 4.67 -21.32 -19.84
CA GLN A 362 5.23 -22.54 -19.27
C GLN A 362 4.86 -22.66 -17.78
N MET A 363 5.02 -21.60 -17.01
CA MET A 363 4.62 -21.56 -15.60
C MET A 363 3.15 -21.93 -15.41
N PHE A 364 2.23 -21.36 -16.18
CA PHE A 364 0.81 -21.70 -16.08
C PHE A 364 0.54 -23.15 -16.49
N GLY A 365 1.24 -23.66 -17.52
CA GLY A 365 1.16 -25.06 -17.93
C GLY A 365 1.57 -26.02 -16.81
N GLU A 366 2.68 -25.74 -16.13
CA GLU A 366 3.15 -26.50 -14.96
C GLU A 366 2.11 -26.50 -13.82
N ARG A 367 1.49 -25.34 -13.54
CA ARG A 367 0.44 -25.20 -12.50
C ARG A 367 -0.80 -26.01 -12.84
N ILE A 368 -1.25 -26.00 -14.11
CA ILE A 368 -2.36 -26.81 -14.60
C ILE A 368 -2.03 -28.31 -14.48
N ALA A 369 -0.85 -28.71 -14.94
CA ALA A 369 -0.41 -30.11 -14.92
C ALA A 369 -0.34 -30.67 -13.48
N GLN A 370 0.16 -29.87 -12.55
CA GLN A 370 0.25 -30.23 -11.11
C GLN A 370 -1.09 -30.12 -10.37
N GLY A 371 -2.14 -29.57 -10.99
CA GLY A 371 -3.42 -29.33 -10.35
C GLY A 371 -3.40 -28.31 -9.22
N LYS A 372 -2.45 -27.36 -9.25
CA LYS A 372 -2.18 -26.36 -8.22
C LYS A 372 -2.69 -24.95 -8.57
N VAL A 373 -3.49 -24.82 -9.63
CA VAL A 373 -4.06 -23.50 -9.99
C VAL A 373 -4.97 -22.99 -8.89
N SER A 374 -4.72 -21.78 -8.44
CA SER A 374 -5.38 -21.10 -7.33
C SER A 374 -6.05 -19.80 -7.78
N ALA A 375 -6.76 -19.14 -6.87
CA ALA A 375 -7.30 -17.80 -7.04
C ALA A 375 -6.24 -16.76 -7.45
N ALA A 376 -5.03 -16.86 -6.88
CA ALA A 376 -3.91 -15.98 -7.19
C ALA A 376 -3.42 -16.17 -8.64
N ASP A 377 -3.37 -17.41 -9.14
CA ASP A 377 -2.99 -17.69 -10.52
C ASP A 377 -4.01 -17.11 -11.52
N VAL A 378 -5.31 -17.22 -11.21
CA VAL A 378 -6.37 -16.64 -12.03
C VAL A 378 -6.26 -15.12 -12.08
N ASN A 379 -6.11 -14.48 -10.91
CA ASN A 379 -5.91 -13.04 -10.81
C ASN A 379 -4.69 -12.58 -11.62
N LEU A 380 -3.58 -13.29 -11.49
CA LEU A 380 -2.34 -13.01 -12.22
C LEU A 380 -2.53 -13.15 -13.73
N ALA A 381 -3.12 -14.25 -14.21
CA ALA A 381 -3.36 -14.50 -15.62
C ALA A 381 -4.25 -13.43 -16.24
N CYS A 382 -5.35 -13.05 -15.58
CA CYS A 382 -6.23 -12.00 -16.04
C CYS A 382 -5.52 -10.63 -16.07
N LYS A 383 -4.75 -10.29 -15.02
CA LYS A 383 -3.98 -9.04 -14.95
C LYS A 383 -2.94 -8.95 -16.07
N LEU A 384 -2.19 -10.01 -16.30
CA LEU A 384 -1.17 -10.06 -17.35
C LEU A 384 -1.76 -9.98 -18.77
N ASN A 385 -3.01 -10.44 -18.96
CA ASN A 385 -3.68 -10.43 -20.27
C ASN A 385 -4.77 -9.34 -20.41
N GLN A 386 -4.71 -8.27 -19.64
CA GLN A 386 -5.66 -7.16 -19.76
C GLN A 386 -5.68 -6.55 -21.18
N ASP A 387 -4.50 -6.39 -21.77
CA ASP A 387 -4.32 -5.83 -23.12
C ASP A 387 -4.26 -6.92 -24.21
N ASN A 388 -4.74 -8.14 -23.93
CA ASN A 388 -4.66 -9.29 -24.82
C ASN A 388 -3.23 -9.65 -25.30
N ARG A 389 -2.21 -9.37 -24.48
CA ARG A 389 -0.78 -9.62 -24.78
C ARG A 389 -0.46 -11.09 -25.02
N PHE A 390 -1.28 -11.99 -24.49
CA PHE A 390 -1.18 -13.44 -24.65
C PHE A 390 -2.15 -14.00 -25.70
N ALA A 391 -2.74 -13.13 -26.56
CA ALA A 391 -3.57 -13.58 -27.65
C ALA A 391 -2.79 -14.53 -28.58
N GLY A 392 -3.35 -15.70 -28.84
CA GLY A 392 -2.70 -16.74 -29.64
C GLY A 392 -1.76 -17.69 -28.87
N GLU A 393 -1.45 -17.43 -27.62
CA GLU A 393 -0.58 -18.32 -26.82
C GLU A 393 -1.34 -19.49 -26.17
N LEU A 394 -2.69 -19.41 -26.09
CA LEU A 394 -3.54 -20.44 -25.48
C LEU A 394 -3.26 -21.89 -25.96
N PRO A 395 -2.99 -22.16 -27.26
CA PRO A 395 -2.68 -23.51 -27.73
C PRO A 395 -1.42 -24.13 -27.13
N ARG A 396 -0.54 -23.32 -26.56
CA ARG A 396 0.68 -23.80 -25.86
C ARG A 396 0.37 -24.43 -24.49
N LEU A 397 -0.82 -24.17 -23.94
CA LEU A 397 -1.27 -24.79 -22.69
C LEU A 397 -1.96 -26.11 -23.01
N HIS A 398 -1.22 -27.21 -22.87
CA HIS A 398 -1.71 -28.56 -23.10
C HIS A 398 -2.55 -29.05 -21.90
N ALA A 399 -3.75 -28.49 -21.71
CA ALA A 399 -4.69 -28.95 -20.70
C ALA A 399 -5.55 -30.11 -21.24
N THR A 400 -5.58 -31.23 -20.54
CA THR A 400 -6.55 -32.30 -20.86
C THR A 400 -7.99 -31.82 -20.61
N PRO A 401 -9.01 -32.42 -21.24
CA PRO A 401 -10.41 -32.05 -20.98
C PRO A 401 -10.80 -32.11 -19.49
N ALA A 402 -10.28 -33.10 -18.74
CA ALA A 402 -10.51 -33.23 -17.32
C ALA A 402 -9.85 -32.09 -16.50
N GLN A 403 -8.65 -31.68 -16.88
CA GLN A 403 -7.98 -30.53 -16.26
C GLN A 403 -8.73 -29.22 -16.57
N ALA A 404 -9.10 -28.99 -17.83
CA ALA A 404 -9.85 -27.81 -18.27
C ALA A 404 -11.26 -27.72 -17.66
N ALA A 405 -11.81 -28.85 -17.19
CA ALA A 405 -13.12 -28.87 -16.52
C ALA A 405 -13.09 -28.35 -15.07
N ARG A 406 -11.93 -28.31 -14.41
CA ARG A 406 -11.78 -27.75 -13.06
C ARG A 406 -11.93 -26.24 -13.12
N ILE A 407 -12.75 -25.66 -12.25
CA ILE A 407 -13.10 -24.21 -12.32
C ILE A 407 -11.88 -23.27 -12.22
N PRO A 408 -10.88 -23.47 -11.33
CA PRO A 408 -9.68 -22.64 -11.34
C PRO A 408 -8.91 -22.68 -12.67
N ASN A 409 -8.79 -23.86 -13.27
CA ASN A 409 -8.13 -24.01 -14.57
C ASN A 409 -8.96 -23.37 -15.69
N ALA A 410 -10.28 -23.57 -15.69
CA ALA A 410 -11.18 -22.96 -16.64
C ALA A 410 -11.11 -21.42 -16.59
N ALA A 411 -11.04 -20.84 -15.39
CA ALA A 411 -10.92 -19.41 -15.19
C ALA A 411 -9.55 -18.88 -15.68
N LEU A 412 -8.47 -19.57 -15.39
CA LEU A 412 -7.14 -19.23 -15.91
C LEU A 412 -7.14 -19.24 -17.44
N LEU A 413 -7.66 -20.31 -18.06
CA LEU A 413 -7.78 -20.43 -19.51
C LEU A 413 -8.68 -19.34 -20.09
N ALA A 414 -9.78 -18.99 -19.41
CA ALA A 414 -10.67 -17.89 -19.80
C ALA A 414 -9.96 -16.53 -19.76
N CYS A 415 -9.12 -16.28 -18.76
CA CYS A 415 -8.28 -15.07 -18.72
C CYS A 415 -7.37 -14.97 -19.95
N LEU A 416 -6.95 -16.10 -20.50
CA LEU A 416 -6.10 -16.19 -21.70
C LEU A 416 -6.90 -16.28 -23.01
N GLY A 417 -8.22 -16.15 -22.96
CA GLY A 417 -9.08 -16.06 -24.15
C GLY A 417 -9.88 -17.33 -24.48
N SER A 418 -9.97 -18.33 -23.60
CA SER A 418 -10.79 -19.53 -23.83
C SER A 418 -12.28 -19.23 -23.67
N ALA A 419 -13.04 -19.33 -24.76
CA ALA A 419 -14.50 -19.19 -24.72
C ALA A 419 -15.19 -20.30 -23.92
N ASP A 420 -14.73 -21.56 -24.02
CA ASP A 420 -15.26 -22.67 -23.23
C ASP A 420 -14.95 -22.48 -21.73
N GLY A 421 -13.74 -22.00 -21.41
CA GLY A 421 -13.36 -21.61 -20.04
C GLY A 421 -14.29 -20.53 -19.49
N HIS A 422 -14.55 -19.47 -20.26
CA HIS A 422 -15.46 -18.37 -19.89
C HIS A 422 -16.89 -18.89 -19.60
N ALA A 423 -17.45 -19.70 -20.50
CA ALA A 423 -18.79 -20.27 -20.29
C ALA A 423 -18.89 -21.16 -19.03
N ARG A 424 -17.80 -21.88 -18.69
CA ARG A 424 -17.74 -22.68 -17.45
C ARG A 424 -17.72 -21.81 -16.20
N VAL A 425 -16.93 -20.73 -16.22
CA VAL A 425 -16.83 -19.77 -15.10
C VAL A 425 -18.16 -19.08 -14.85
N LEU A 426 -18.88 -18.68 -15.90
CA LEU A 426 -20.22 -18.09 -15.73
C LEU A 426 -21.21 -19.05 -15.08
N ARG A 427 -21.16 -20.34 -15.46
CA ARG A 427 -21.98 -21.36 -14.78
C ARG A 427 -21.56 -21.58 -13.33
N ALA A 428 -20.25 -21.52 -13.05
CA ALA A 428 -19.74 -21.67 -11.68
C ALA A 428 -20.16 -20.52 -10.76
N LEU A 429 -20.25 -19.27 -11.28
CA LEU A 429 -20.72 -18.11 -10.51
C LEU A 429 -22.11 -18.36 -9.89
N THR A 430 -22.99 -19.08 -10.58
CA THR A 430 -24.34 -19.40 -10.16
C THR A 430 -24.47 -20.82 -9.59
N GLY A 431 -23.34 -21.47 -9.30
CA GLY A 431 -23.27 -22.78 -8.67
C GLY A 431 -23.42 -22.74 -7.15
N GLY A 432 -23.50 -23.93 -6.54
CA GLY A 432 -23.60 -24.06 -5.08
C GLY A 432 -22.27 -24.13 -4.33
N ASN A 433 -21.15 -24.21 -5.05
CA ASN A 433 -19.82 -24.32 -4.46
C ASN A 433 -19.24 -22.90 -4.22
N VAL A 434 -18.98 -22.54 -2.95
CA VAL A 434 -18.50 -21.20 -2.56
C VAL A 434 -17.13 -20.89 -3.14
N ASP A 435 -16.23 -21.87 -3.21
CA ASP A 435 -14.89 -21.70 -3.74
C ASP A 435 -14.92 -21.41 -5.25
N ASP A 436 -15.76 -22.14 -6.00
CA ASP A 436 -15.93 -21.93 -7.43
C ASP A 436 -16.55 -20.55 -7.71
N VAL A 437 -17.51 -20.11 -6.89
CA VAL A 437 -18.08 -18.74 -6.95
C VAL A 437 -17.02 -17.70 -6.68
N GLN A 438 -16.10 -17.94 -5.73
CA GLN A 438 -14.99 -17.02 -5.47
C GLN A 438 -14.03 -16.91 -6.66
N ILE A 439 -13.69 -18.02 -7.30
CA ILE A 439 -12.88 -18.02 -8.52
C ILE A 439 -13.57 -17.23 -9.64
N ALA A 440 -14.87 -17.46 -9.84
CA ALA A 440 -15.66 -16.74 -10.83
C ALA A 440 -15.72 -15.23 -10.54
N GLN A 441 -15.83 -14.84 -9.28
CA GLN A 441 -15.79 -13.44 -8.84
C GLN A 441 -14.45 -12.77 -9.19
N ILE A 442 -13.32 -13.45 -8.97
CA ILE A 442 -11.98 -12.95 -9.32
C ILE A 442 -11.86 -12.77 -10.83
N TYR A 443 -12.31 -13.74 -11.60
CA TYR A 443 -12.31 -13.66 -13.06
C TYR A 443 -13.13 -12.44 -13.54
N LEU A 444 -14.36 -12.27 -13.05
CA LEU A 444 -15.27 -11.19 -13.45
C LEU A 444 -14.86 -9.81 -12.93
N HIS A 445 -13.93 -9.75 -11.99
CA HIS A 445 -13.30 -8.48 -11.63
C HIS A 445 -12.46 -7.90 -12.80
N HIS A 446 -11.87 -8.76 -13.61
CA HIS A 446 -11.04 -8.38 -14.75
C HIS A 446 -11.77 -8.45 -16.10
N ARG A 447 -12.79 -9.30 -16.22
CA ARG A 447 -13.53 -9.55 -17.45
C ARG A 447 -15.02 -9.32 -17.21
N GLN A 448 -15.54 -8.22 -17.73
CA GLN A 448 -16.95 -7.88 -17.57
C GLN A 448 -17.84 -8.82 -18.37
N LEU A 449 -19.10 -8.97 -17.94
CA LEU A 449 -20.14 -9.70 -18.66
C LEU A 449 -20.37 -9.07 -20.04
N ALA A 450 -20.44 -9.89 -21.07
CA ALA A 450 -20.54 -9.44 -22.44
C ALA A 450 -21.99 -9.30 -22.91
N GLY A 451 -22.71 -8.31 -22.37
CA GLY A 451 -24.04 -7.97 -22.85
C GLY A 451 -25.20 -8.59 -22.07
N ALA A 452 -26.42 -8.32 -22.56
CA ALA A 452 -27.66 -8.64 -21.87
C ALA A 452 -27.93 -10.15 -21.69
N ASP A 453 -27.50 -10.98 -22.63
CA ASP A 453 -27.73 -12.43 -22.57
C ASP A 453 -26.98 -13.11 -21.44
N GLU A 454 -25.68 -12.76 -21.27
CA GLU A 454 -24.88 -13.25 -20.14
C GLU A 454 -25.43 -12.71 -18.81
N MET A 455 -25.82 -11.44 -18.78
CA MET A 455 -26.41 -10.81 -17.61
C MET A 455 -27.68 -11.53 -17.18
N ARG A 456 -28.60 -11.82 -18.12
CA ARG A 456 -29.84 -12.57 -17.84
C ARG A 456 -29.55 -13.99 -17.35
N MET A 457 -28.62 -14.67 -17.99
CA MET A 457 -28.20 -16.01 -17.55
C MET A 457 -27.70 -16.00 -16.11
N VAL A 458 -26.87 -15.04 -15.75
CA VAL A 458 -26.33 -14.89 -14.40
C VAL A 458 -27.42 -14.50 -13.41
N ALA A 459 -28.26 -13.50 -13.69
CA ALA A 459 -29.35 -13.08 -12.81
C ALA A 459 -30.34 -14.22 -12.53
N SER A 460 -30.78 -14.93 -13.59
CA SER A 460 -31.66 -16.11 -13.46
C SER A 460 -30.99 -17.27 -12.73
N GLY A 461 -29.68 -17.45 -12.91
CA GLY A 461 -28.90 -18.45 -12.19
C GLY A 461 -28.84 -18.15 -10.70
N ILE A 462 -28.54 -16.90 -10.32
CA ILE A 462 -28.51 -16.43 -8.93
C ILE A 462 -29.88 -16.64 -8.26
N ALA A 463 -30.97 -16.37 -8.95
CA ALA A 463 -32.32 -16.56 -8.42
C ALA A 463 -32.63 -18.03 -8.03
N ARG A 464 -31.93 -18.99 -8.62
CA ARG A 464 -32.09 -20.44 -8.37
C ARG A 464 -31.10 -21.01 -7.36
N MET A 465 -30.12 -20.20 -6.89
CA MET A 465 -29.14 -20.67 -5.91
C MET A 465 -29.80 -20.96 -4.55
N ASN A 466 -29.36 -22.04 -3.92
CA ASN A 466 -29.83 -22.45 -2.58
C ASN A 466 -28.81 -22.18 -1.47
N ALA A 467 -27.52 -22.04 -1.81
CA ALA A 467 -26.45 -21.75 -0.85
C ALA A 467 -26.36 -20.23 -0.62
N THR A 468 -26.78 -19.79 0.56
CA THR A 468 -26.87 -18.36 0.93
C THR A 468 -25.55 -17.60 0.71
N ASP A 469 -24.44 -18.12 1.20
CA ASP A 469 -23.13 -17.45 1.10
C ASP A 469 -22.65 -17.32 -0.35
N ALA A 470 -22.84 -18.38 -1.14
CA ALA A 470 -22.55 -18.37 -2.57
C ALA A 470 -23.45 -17.35 -3.30
N GLN A 471 -24.76 -17.32 -2.96
CA GLN A 471 -25.72 -16.38 -3.55
C GLN A 471 -25.39 -14.92 -3.23
N VAL A 472 -25.03 -14.61 -1.97
CA VAL A 472 -24.58 -13.27 -1.56
C VAL A 472 -23.31 -12.88 -2.33
N ARG A 473 -22.35 -13.77 -2.48
CA ARG A 473 -21.11 -13.52 -3.21
C ARG A 473 -21.35 -13.27 -4.71
N ALA A 474 -22.22 -14.04 -5.33
CA ALA A 474 -22.62 -13.84 -6.72
C ALA A 474 -23.36 -12.51 -6.93
N LEU A 475 -24.27 -12.13 -6.03
CA LEU A 475 -24.95 -10.82 -6.04
C LEU A 475 -23.95 -9.66 -5.86
N ASN A 476 -22.99 -9.78 -4.95
CA ASN A 476 -21.95 -8.76 -4.76
C ASN A 476 -21.07 -8.62 -6.01
N THR A 477 -20.83 -9.69 -6.75
CA THR A 477 -20.15 -9.63 -8.04
C THR A 477 -21.00 -8.88 -9.08
N LEU A 478 -22.28 -9.22 -9.16
CA LEU A 478 -23.22 -8.55 -10.06
C LEU A 478 -23.41 -7.06 -9.73
N SER A 479 -23.30 -6.67 -8.46
CA SER A 479 -23.41 -5.27 -8.04
C SER A 479 -22.33 -4.35 -8.60
N ARG A 480 -21.21 -4.91 -9.04
CA ARG A 480 -20.11 -4.15 -9.70
C ARG A 480 -20.41 -3.90 -11.19
N GLN A 481 -21.28 -4.70 -11.77
CA GLN A 481 -21.74 -4.62 -13.16
C GLN A 481 -23.27 -4.71 -13.13
N PRO A 482 -23.97 -3.66 -12.65
CA PRO A 482 -25.39 -3.75 -12.43
C PRO A 482 -26.14 -3.96 -13.74
N PRO A 483 -27.18 -4.84 -13.73
CA PRO A 483 -27.99 -5.05 -14.92
C PRO A 483 -28.73 -3.77 -15.31
N SER A 484 -28.78 -3.51 -16.60
CA SER A 484 -29.58 -2.42 -17.19
C SER A 484 -30.83 -2.94 -17.89
N ASP A 485 -30.89 -4.24 -18.17
CA ASP A 485 -32.04 -4.84 -18.85
C ASP A 485 -33.16 -5.18 -17.86
N ARG A 486 -34.40 -5.00 -18.32
CA ARG A 486 -35.61 -5.19 -17.51
C ARG A 486 -35.74 -6.61 -16.98
N GLU A 487 -35.39 -7.62 -17.76
CA GLU A 487 -35.62 -9.01 -17.39
C GLU A 487 -34.70 -9.41 -16.24
N SER A 488 -33.42 -9.07 -16.29
CA SER A 488 -32.47 -9.32 -15.21
C SER A 488 -32.88 -8.61 -13.91
N LEU A 489 -33.33 -7.36 -14.00
CA LEU A 489 -33.82 -6.62 -12.84
C LEU A 489 -35.08 -7.26 -12.23
N GLN A 490 -36.00 -7.71 -13.06
CA GLN A 490 -37.22 -8.38 -12.59
C GLN A 490 -36.92 -9.70 -11.87
N GLU A 491 -35.95 -10.49 -12.34
CA GLU A 491 -35.53 -11.72 -11.65
C GLU A 491 -35.02 -11.41 -10.22
N LEU A 492 -34.23 -10.36 -10.05
CA LEU A 492 -33.74 -9.96 -8.71
C LEU A 492 -34.86 -9.41 -7.83
N VAL A 493 -35.77 -8.62 -8.40
CA VAL A 493 -36.98 -8.13 -7.67
C VAL A 493 -37.87 -9.29 -7.22
N ARG A 494 -38.05 -10.31 -8.06
CA ARG A 494 -38.81 -11.52 -7.70
C ARG A 494 -38.17 -12.35 -6.60
N LEU A 495 -36.82 -12.42 -6.61
CA LEU A 495 -36.05 -13.15 -5.58
C LEU A 495 -36.17 -12.48 -4.21
N PHE A 496 -36.31 -11.16 -4.13
CA PHE A 496 -36.27 -10.41 -2.87
C PHE A 496 -37.31 -10.91 -1.83
N PRO A 497 -38.61 -11.08 -2.15
CA PRO A 497 -39.62 -11.58 -1.20
C PRO A 497 -39.49 -13.10 -0.92
N LEU A 498 -38.81 -13.84 -1.79
CA LEU A 498 -38.72 -15.30 -1.67
C LEU A 498 -37.58 -15.74 -0.75
N THR A 499 -36.53 -14.92 -0.63
CA THR A 499 -35.40 -15.26 0.22
C THR A 499 -35.74 -15.12 1.72
N ARG A 500 -35.18 -16.04 2.52
CA ARG A 500 -35.28 -16.01 4.00
C ARG A 500 -34.00 -15.43 4.65
N SER A 501 -33.05 -14.96 3.85
CA SER A 501 -31.79 -14.39 4.33
C SER A 501 -31.79 -12.88 4.22
N VAL A 502 -31.53 -12.20 5.34
CA VAL A 502 -31.31 -10.73 5.39
C VAL A 502 -30.12 -10.33 4.51
N ASP A 503 -29.06 -11.14 4.50
CA ASP A 503 -27.84 -10.83 3.73
C ASP A 503 -28.08 -10.92 2.22
N VAL A 504 -28.91 -11.88 1.78
CA VAL A 504 -29.36 -11.94 0.38
C VAL A 504 -30.21 -10.73 0.02
N GLN A 505 -31.15 -10.32 0.88
CA GLN A 505 -31.95 -9.11 0.64
C GLN A 505 -31.09 -7.85 0.57
N ARG A 506 -30.09 -7.72 1.45
CA ARG A 506 -29.12 -6.61 1.42
C ARG A 506 -28.29 -6.62 0.14
N ALA A 507 -27.82 -7.79 -0.28
CA ALA A 507 -27.03 -7.93 -1.51
C ALA A 507 -27.87 -7.60 -2.75
N ILE A 508 -29.14 -8.03 -2.84
CA ILE A 508 -30.08 -7.62 -3.89
C ILE A 508 -30.26 -6.10 -3.89
N ALA A 509 -30.49 -5.49 -2.73
CA ALA A 509 -30.60 -4.03 -2.61
C ALA A 509 -29.33 -3.34 -3.10
N GLY A 510 -28.16 -3.88 -2.81
CA GLY A 510 -26.87 -3.37 -3.29
C GLY A 510 -26.72 -3.39 -4.82
N VAL A 511 -27.25 -4.41 -5.50
CA VAL A 511 -27.33 -4.46 -6.96
C VAL A 511 -28.32 -3.39 -7.46
N LEU A 512 -29.54 -3.36 -6.91
CA LEU A 512 -30.61 -2.48 -7.37
C LEU A 512 -30.29 -0.99 -7.14
N ILE A 513 -29.55 -0.60 -6.09
CA ILE A 513 -29.12 0.80 -5.85
C ILE A 513 -28.28 1.33 -7.02
N ARG A 514 -27.48 0.48 -7.64
CA ARG A 514 -26.57 0.83 -8.74
C ARG A 514 -27.17 0.63 -10.13
N ALA A 515 -28.31 -0.02 -10.21
CA ALA A 515 -28.98 -0.32 -11.47
C ALA A 515 -29.77 0.88 -12.02
N ASP A 516 -30.02 0.89 -13.33
CA ASP A 516 -30.96 1.82 -13.95
C ASP A 516 -32.41 1.38 -13.68
N HIS A 517 -33.12 2.18 -12.91
CA HIS A 517 -34.51 1.91 -12.53
C HIS A 517 -35.55 2.40 -13.54
N ALA A 518 -35.14 2.96 -14.69
CA ALA A 518 -36.08 3.53 -15.66
C ALA A 518 -37.08 2.48 -16.21
N SER A 519 -36.67 1.21 -16.22
CA SER A 519 -37.50 0.09 -16.68
C SER A 519 -38.40 -0.54 -15.61
N LEU A 520 -38.34 -0.09 -14.33
CA LEU A 520 -39.07 -0.62 -13.20
C LEU A 520 -40.16 0.35 -12.73
N GLU A 521 -41.26 -0.21 -12.22
CA GLU A 521 -42.34 0.57 -11.58
C GLU A 521 -41.92 0.91 -10.14
N LYS A 522 -41.23 2.03 -9.97
CA LYS A 522 -40.58 2.46 -8.71
C LYS A 522 -41.52 2.49 -7.50
N PRO A 523 -42.77 3.06 -7.57
CA PRO A 523 -43.67 3.09 -6.41
C PRO A 523 -44.07 1.70 -5.94
N GLU A 524 -44.40 0.79 -6.87
CA GLU A 524 -44.77 -0.58 -6.57
C GLU A 524 -43.63 -1.36 -5.96
N LEU A 525 -42.43 -1.21 -6.51
CA LEU A 525 -41.19 -1.80 -5.99
C LEU A 525 -40.91 -1.31 -4.55
N ALA A 526 -41.01 -0.02 -4.27
CA ALA A 526 -40.80 0.53 -2.93
C ALA A 526 -41.80 -0.03 -1.90
N VAL A 527 -43.08 -0.20 -2.31
CA VAL A 527 -44.11 -0.82 -1.46
C VAL A 527 -43.81 -2.29 -1.21
N ALA A 528 -43.44 -3.04 -2.27
CA ALA A 528 -43.12 -4.47 -2.17
C ALA A 528 -41.90 -4.71 -1.25
N LEU A 529 -40.85 -3.92 -1.40
CA LEU A 529 -39.65 -4.00 -0.55
C LEU A 529 -39.99 -3.76 0.93
N ARG A 530 -40.80 -2.74 1.25
CA ARG A 530 -41.23 -2.48 2.63
C ARG A 530 -42.03 -3.62 3.23
N LYS A 531 -42.94 -4.21 2.45
CA LYS A 531 -43.86 -5.27 2.92
C LYS A 531 -43.11 -6.58 3.17
N THR A 532 -42.06 -6.87 2.36
CA THR A 532 -41.41 -8.20 2.37
C THR A 532 -40.02 -8.18 2.99
N ARG A 533 -39.52 -7.01 3.41
CA ARG A 533 -38.21 -6.94 4.05
C ARG A 533 -38.15 -7.74 5.35
N LEU A 534 -37.10 -8.47 5.55
CA LEU A 534 -36.76 -9.09 6.82
C LEU A 534 -36.23 -8.04 7.80
N LYS A 535 -36.53 -8.21 9.10
CA LYS A 535 -35.99 -7.30 10.12
C LYS A 535 -34.51 -7.42 10.19
N SER A 536 -33.80 -6.28 10.10
CA SER A 536 -32.36 -6.21 10.35
C SER A 536 -32.11 -5.98 11.84
N PRO A 537 -31.15 -6.67 12.47
CA PRO A 537 -30.80 -6.40 13.86
C PRO A 537 -30.22 -5.00 14.08
N ASP A 538 -29.61 -4.37 13.06
CA ASP A 538 -28.79 -3.16 13.24
C ASP A 538 -29.50 -1.84 12.82
N GLY A 539 -30.69 -1.88 12.20
CA GLY A 539 -31.39 -0.69 11.67
C GLY A 539 -30.57 0.08 10.61
N GLY A 540 -31.24 0.73 9.64
CA GLY A 540 -30.59 1.63 8.67
C GLY A 540 -29.66 0.95 7.66
N ASP A 541 -30.12 -0.12 7.02
CA ASP A 541 -29.36 -0.90 6.04
C ASP A 541 -29.55 -0.44 4.58
N MET A 542 -28.87 -1.15 3.66
CA MET A 542 -28.94 -0.92 2.21
C MET A 542 -30.37 -0.94 1.66
N ILE A 543 -31.29 -1.69 2.28
CA ILE A 543 -32.69 -1.76 1.86
C ILE A 543 -33.38 -0.42 2.12
N ASP A 544 -33.08 0.24 3.24
CA ASP A 544 -33.61 1.58 3.54
C ASP A 544 -33.07 2.63 2.58
N VAL A 545 -31.80 2.49 2.16
CA VAL A 545 -31.19 3.36 1.14
C VAL A 545 -31.93 3.20 -0.19
N LEU A 546 -32.14 1.98 -0.65
CA LEU A 546 -32.87 1.69 -1.88
C LEU A 546 -34.30 2.25 -1.85
N ILE A 547 -35.04 2.03 -0.76
CA ILE A 547 -36.42 2.52 -0.61
C ILE A 547 -36.45 4.06 -0.70
N ARG A 548 -35.51 4.77 -0.05
CA ARG A 548 -35.41 6.24 -0.17
C ARG A 548 -35.12 6.68 -1.60
N GLN A 549 -34.16 6.04 -2.27
CA GLN A 549 -33.80 6.35 -3.66
C GLN A 549 -34.98 6.18 -4.64
N LEU A 550 -35.79 5.12 -4.46
CA LEU A 550 -36.98 4.87 -5.29
C LEU A 550 -38.11 5.88 -5.05
N GLN A 551 -38.09 6.62 -3.94
CA GLN A 551 -39.09 7.65 -3.60
C GLN A 551 -38.69 9.06 -4.00
N THR A 552 -37.40 9.32 -4.13
CA THR A 552 -36.86 10.67 -4.44
C THR A 552 -36.67 10.91 -5.93
N ASN A 553 -36.68 9.89 -6.76
CA ASN A 553 -36.54 9.91 -8.21
C ASN A 553 -37.82 9.40 -8.91
#